data_2c77853a15f0da498f8c59bd1bb7c392
#
_entry.id   2c77853a15f0da498f8c59bd1bb7c392
#
_cell.length_a   1.000
_cell.length_b   1.000
_cell.length_c   1.000
_cell.angle_alpha   90.00
_cell.angle_beta   90.00
_cell.angle_gamma   90.00
#
_symmetry.space_group_name_H-M   'P 1'
#
loop_
_entity.id
_entity.type
_entity.pdbx_description
1 polymer ?
#
loop_
_entity_poly.entity_id
_entity_poly.type
_entity_poly.pdbx_seq_one_letter_code
_entity_poly.pdbx_strand_id
1 'polypeptide(L)'
;MSLQRLLRSFRSSWAGERDNVTLEEEIALYRLRADVAAREERFHDALVFLAKILRLDPYDLNARLAVAETYHRCLKEPTKALLTYEKVIAAANYDESNPCCVKARQGIRELTAVFETATLPRQTLADEEIPQDDNGGVANNVAG
;
A
#
# COMPACT_ATOMS: atom_id res chain seq x y z
N MET A 1 -5.75 52.76 -12.79
CA MET A 1 -5.54 51.80 -11.67
C MET A 1 -4.35 50.94 -11.99
N SER A 2 -3.37 50.92 -11.14
CA SER A 2 -2.20 50.08 -11.38
C SER A 2 -2.52 48.61 -11.06
N LEU A 3 -1.99 47.73 -11.88
CA LEU A 3 -2.12 46.26 -11.72
C LEU A 3 -1.68 45.79 -10.34
N GLN A 4 -0.74 46.50 -9.71
CA GLN A 4 -0.23 46.20 -8.38
C GLN A 4 -1.25 46.43 -7.27
N ARG A 5 -2.19 47.36 -7.42
CA ARG A 5 -3.27 47.57 -6.45
C ARG A 5 -4.30 46.44 -6.51
N LEU A 6 -4.60 45.97 -7.72
CA LEU A 6 -5.47 44.81 -7.93
C LEU A 6 -4.86 43.54 -7.34
N LEU A 7 -3.56 43.33 -7.56
CA LEU A 7 -2.86 42.16 -7.00
C LEU A 7 -2.74 42.20 -5.48
N ARG A 8 -2.61 43.41 -4.89
CA ARG A 8 -2.64 43.55 -3.42
C ARG A 8 -4.00 43.27 -2.84
N SER A 9 -5.06 43.71 -3.50
CA SER A 9 -6.43 43.43 -3.08
C SER A 9 -6.73 41.93 -3.18
N PHE A 10 -6.23 41.30 -4.23
CA PHE A 10 -6.37 39.87 -4.42
C PHE A 10 -5.60 39.05 -3.36
N ARG A 11 -4.39 39.52 -3.01
CA ARG A 11 -3.58 38.85 -1.97
C ARG A 11 -4.19 38.96 -0.59
N SER A 12 -4.79 40.10 -0.25
CA SER A 12 -5.41 40.26 1.06
C SER A 12 -6.71 39.48 1.18
N SER A 13 -7.45 39.35 0.07
CA SER A 13 -8.66 38.54 0.04
C SER A 13 -8.33 37.02 0.20
N TRP A 14 -7.25 36.59 -0.42
CA TRP A 14 -6.81 35.19 -0.30
C TRP A 14 -6.19 34.87 1.06
N ALA A 15 -5.52 35.80 1.68
CA ALA A 15 -4.93 35.62 3.00
C ALA A 15 -6.01 35.55 4.09
N GLY A 16 -7.09 36.32 3.94
CA GLY A 16 -8.21 36.30 4.88
C GLY A 16 -9.07 35.04 4.79
N GLU A 17 -9.12 34.40 3.62
CA GLU A 17 -9.86 33.15 3.46
C GLU A 17 -9.12 31.92 4.03
N ARG A 18 -7.80 31.98 4.09
CA ARG A 18 -7.00 30.86 4.65
C ARG A 18 -7.20 30.69 6.16
N ASP A 19 -7.49 31.75 6.86
CA ASP A 19 -7.64 31.70 8.32
C ASP A 19 -8.95 31.07 8.77
N ASN A 20 -9.85 30.79 7.81
CA ASN A 20 -11.17 30.22 8.10
C ASN A 20 -11.38 28.82 7.52
N VAL A 21 -10.34 28.20 6.93
CA VAL A 21 -10.46 26.84 6.42
C VAL A 21 -10.47 25.88 7.59
N THR A 22 -11.53 25.09 7.69
CA THR A 22 -11.61 24.06 8.72
C THR A 22 -10.68 22.91 8.42
N LEU A 23 -10.34 22.15 9.46
CA LEU A 23 -9.52 20.93 9.31
C LEU A 23 -10.16 19.94 8.32
N GLU A 24 -11.47 19.82 8.37
CA GLU A 24 -12.21 18.92 7.47
C GLU A 24 -12.11 19.36 6.01
N GLU A 25 -12.20 20.66 5.75
CA GLU A 25 -12.05 21.21 4.41
C GLU A 25 -10.64 21.04 3.88
N GLU A 26 -9.64 21.19 4.73
CA GLU A 26 -8.26 20.97 4.37
C GLU A 26 -8.01 19.51 4.00
N ILE A 27 -8.51 18.58 4.81
CA ILE A 27 -8.42 17.14 4.53
C ILE A 27 -9.14 16.80 3.21
N ALA A 28 -10.32 17.35 3.00
CA ALA A 28 -11.08 17.14 1.76
C ALA A 28 -10.31 17.62 0.53
N LEU A 29 -9.64 18.77 0.64
CA LEU A 29 -8.81 19.30 -0.44
C LEU A 29 -7.63 18.39 -0.76
N TYR A 30 -6.92 17.89 0.25
CA TYR A 30 -5.82 16.96 0.02
C TYR A 30 -6.31 15.63 -0.55
N ARG A 31 -7.49 15.17 -0.15
CA ARG A 31 -8.09 13.98 -0.71
C ARG A 31 -8.36 14.13 -2.20
N LEU A 32 -8.97 15.27 -2.58
CA LEU A 32 -9.21 15.58 -3.98
C LEU A 32 -7.90 15.64 -4.79
N ARG A 33 -6.87 16.28 -4.24
CA ARG A 33 -5.56 16.36 -4.90
C ARG A 33 -4.91 15.00 -5.07
N ALA A 34 -5.05 14.14 -4.07
CA ALA A 34 -4.54 12.78 -4.14
C ALA A 34 -5.24 11.98 -5.25
N ASP A 35 -6.55 12.11 -5.35
CA ASP A 35 -7.35 11.44 -6.38
C ASP A 35 -6.98 11.93 -7.79
N VAL A 36 -6.80 13.24 -7.96
CA VAL A 36 -6.39 13.82 -9.24
C VAL A 36 -5.00 13.32 -9.63
N ALA A 37 -4.06 13.36 -8.69
CA ALA A 37 -2.69 12.90 -8.93
C ALA A 37 -2.68 11.41 -9.31
N ALA A 38 -3.50 10.59 -8.67
CA ALA A 38 -3.59 9.16 -8.97
C ALA A 38 -4.15 8.92 -10.37
N ARG A 39 -5.17 9.67 -10.79
CA ARG A 39 -5.74 9.56 -12.14
C ARG A 39 -4.76 9.99 -13.23
N GLU A 40 -3.87 10.93 -12.89
CA GLU A 40 -2.81 11.39 -13.78
C GLU A 40 -1.54 10.53 -13.70
N GLU A 41 -1.61 9.40 -12.99
CA GLU A 41 -0.51 8.47 -12.77
C GLU A 41 0.69 9.09 -12.04
N ARG A 42 0.48 10.21 -11.35
CA ARG A 42 1.49 10.85 -10.50
C ARG A 42 1.40 10.26 -9.09
N PHE A 43 1.75 8.98 -8.98
CA PHE A 43 1.53 8.21 -7.76
C PHE A 43 2.34 8.70 -6.56
N HIS A 44 3.55 9.22 -6.79
CA HIS A 44 4.34 9.81 -5.71
C HIS A 44 3.71 11.07 -5.15
N ASP A 45 3.13 11.91 -6.03
CA ASP A 45 2.39 13.10 -5.59
C ASP A 45 1.13 12.70 -4.81
N ALA A 46 0.44 11.66 -5.25
CA ALA A 46 -0.70 11.13 -4.53
C ALA A 46 -0.31 10.72 -3.11
N LEU A 47 0.82 10.02 -2.96
CA LEU A 47 1.33 9.64 -1.64
C LEU A 47 1.66 10.84 -0.77
N VAL A 48 2.19 11.93 -1.35
CA VAL A 48 2.47 13.16 -0.61
C VAL A 48 1.18 13.76 -0.04
N PHE A 49 0.12 13.82 -0.84
CA PHE A 49 -1.17 14.34 -0.37
C PHE A 49 -1.81 13.43 0.68
N LEU A 50 -1.74 12.12 0.51
CA LEU A 50 -2.21 11.17 1.51
C LEU A 50 -1.43 11.28 2.83
N ALA A 51 -0.12 11.50 2.75
CA ALA A 51 0.70 11.73 3.94
C ALA A 51 0.30 13.02 4.67
N LYS A 52 -0.09 14.06 3.95
CA LYS A 52 -0.62 15.28 4.55
C LYS A 52 -1.93 15.03 5.29
N ILE A 53 -2.83 14.23 4.72
CA ILE A 53 -4.06 13.82 5.40
C ILE A 53 -3.72 13.11 6.70
N LEU A 54 -2.83 12.12 6.67
CA LEU A 54 -2.45 11.35 7.84
C LEU A 54 -1.72 12.17 8.90
N ARG A 55 -1.15 13.30 8.51
CA ARG A 55 -0.53 14.23 9.47
C ARG A 55 -1.59 15.05 10.19
N LEU A 56 -2.67 15.40 9.50
CA LEU A 56 -3.81 16.12 10.07
C LEU A 56 -4.73 15.20 10.87
N ASP A 57 -4.97 14.00 10.36
CA ASP A 57 -5.76 12.96 11.02
C ASP A 57 -5.02 11.62 10.94
N PRO A 58 -4.24 11.28 11.97
CA PRO A 58 -3.50 10.02 12.02
C PRO A 58 -4.39 8.77 12.05
N TYR A 59 -5.66 8.93 12.36
CA TYR A 59 -6.62 7.83 12.47
C TYR A 59 -7.47 7.62 11.21
N ASP A 60 -7.21 8.36 10.15
CA ASP A 60 -7.91 8.19 8.88
C ASP A 60 -7.50 6.88 8.22
N LEU A 61 -8.28 5.83 8.46
CA LEU A 61 -8.03 4.50 7.92
C LEU A 61 -8.13 4.47 6.39
N ASN A 62 -9.02 5.26 5.81
CA ASN A 62 -9.18 5.31 4.36
C ASN A 62 -7.93 5.89 3.69
N ALA A 63 -7.35 6.94 4.24
CA ALA A 63 -6.12 7.49 3.72
C ALA A 63 -4.96 6.51 3.85
N ARG A 64 -4.87 5.80 4.97
CA ARG A 64 -3.83 4.80 5.21
C ARG A 64 -3.97 3.61 4.27
N LEU A 65 -5.20 3.16 4.03
CA LEU A 65 -5.49 2.10 3.07
C LEU A 65 -5.11 2.53 1.65
N ALA A 66 -5.44 3.78 1.27
CA ALA A 66 -5.08 4.32 -0.04
C ALA A 66 -3.56 4.34 -0.27
N VAL A 67 -2.78 4.63 0.77
CA VAL A 67 -1.31 4.54 0.70
C VAL A 67 -0.87 3.10 0.39
N ALA A 68 -1.42 2.13 1.11
CA ALA A 68 -1.08 0.72 0.90
C ALA A 68 -1.45 0.25 -0.51
N GLU A 69 -2.63 0.61 -0.99
CA GLU A 69 -3.09 0.26 -2.34
C GLU A 69 -2.23 0.92 -3.42
N THR A 70 -1.78 2.14 -3.21
CA THR A 70 -0.88 2.83 -4.14
C THR A 70 0.46 2.10 -4.26
N TYR A 71 1.04 1.67 -3.15
CA TYR A 71 2.26 0.85 -3.18
C TYR A 71 2.03 -0.50 -3.84
N HIS A 72 0.88 -1.13 -3.58
CA HIS A 72 0.58 -2.47 -4.09
C HIS A 72 0.31 -2.45 -5.59
N ARG A 73 -0.65 -1.62 -6.02
CA ARG A 73 -1.21 -1.71 -7.37
C ARG A 73 -0.52 -0.80 -8.36
N CYS A 74 -0.06 0.35 -7.91
CA CYS A 74 0.48 1.39 -8.78
C CYS A 74 2.00 1.38 -8.86
N LEU A 75 2.67 1.41 -7.72
CA LEU A 75 4.14 1.47 -7.66
C LEU A 75 4.79 0.10 -7.67
N LYS A 76 4.04 -0.96 -7.45
CA LYS A 76 4.56 -2.33 -7.41
C LYS A 76 5.69 -2.50 -6.40
N GLU A 77 5.51 -1.93 -5.22
CA GLU A 77 6.42 -2.05 -4.09
C GLU A 77 5.81 -2.94 -3.01
N PRO A 78 5.92 -4.27 -3.13
CA PRO A 78 5.19 -5.22 -2.30
C PRO A 78 5.55 -5.15 -0.82
N THR A 79 6.81 -4.89 -0.49
CA THR A 79 7.25 -4.79 0.91
C THR A 79 6.61 -3.60 1.61
N LYS A 80 6.61 -2.44 0.96
CA LYS A 80 5.97 -1.24 1.51
C LYS A 80 4.47 -1.40 1.61
N ALA A 81 3.86 -2.04 0.61
CA ALA A 81 2.44 -2.33 0.61
C ALA A 81 2.07 -3.22 1.80
N LEU A 82 2.80 -4.32 2.00
CA LEU A 82 2.56 -5.26 3.09
C LEU A 82 2.62 -4.57 4.45
N LEU A 83 3.71 -3.83 4.71
CA LEU A 83 3.88 -3.09 5.95
C LEU A 83 2.76 -2.07 6.19
N THR A 84 2.30 -1.41 5.12
CA THR A 84 1.25 -0.41 5.24
C THR A 84 -0.12 -1.06 5.47
N TYR A 85 -0.42 -2.19 4.83
CA TYR A 85 -1.63 -2.96 5.12
C TYR A 85 -1.66 -3.44 6.58
N GLU A 86 -0.55 -3.91 7.12
CA GLU A 86 -0.46 -4.29 8.53
C GLU A 86 -0.75 -3.10 9.45
N LYS A 87 -0.27 -1.91 9.09
CA LYS A 87 -0.57 -0.68 9.85
C LYS A 87 -2.06 -0.32 9.80
N VAL A 88 -2.74 -0.59 8.67
CA VAL A 88 -4.20 -0.39 8.57
C VAL A 88 -4.91 -1.31 9.55
N ILE A 89 -4.55 -2.58 9.59
CA ILE A 89 -5.17 -3.57 10.46
C ILE A 89 -4.94 -3.20 11.93
N ALA A 90 -3.72 -2.82 12.29
CA ALA A 90 -3.39 -2.42 13.65
C ALA A 90 -4.15 -1.15 14.06
N ALA A 91 -4.23 -0.16 13.18
CA ALA A 91 -4.95 1.07 13.43
C ALA A 91 -6.47 0.86 13.56
N ALA A 92 -7.00 -0.18 12.94
CA ALA A 92 -8.38 -0.60 13.08
C ALA A 92 -8.60 -1.51 14.30
N ASN A 93 -7.61 -1.65 15.18
CA ASN A 93 -7.64 -2.53 16.36
C ASN A 93 -7.98 -3.98 15.99
N TYR A 94 -7.54 -4.44 14.83
CA TYR A 94 -7.79 -5.80 14.32
C TYR A 94 -9.28 -6.13 14.16
N ASP A 95 -10.12 -5.12 14.05
CA ASP A 95 -11.56 -5.31 13.89
C ASP A 95 -11.87 -5.92 12.51
N GLU A 96 -12.30 -7.17 12.53
CA GLU A 96 -12.60 -7.91 11.30
C GLU A 96 -13.84 -7.40 10.57
N SER A 97 -14.68 -6.66 11.23
CA SER A 97 -15.87 -6.05 10.63
C SER A 97 -15.57 -4.73 9.94
N ASN A 98 -14.43 -4.12 10.22
CA ASN A 98 -14.06 -2.85 9.62
C ASN A 98 -13.73 -3.02 8.13
N PRO A 99 -14.38 -2.29 7.21
CA PRO A 99 -14.14 -2.43 5.77
C PRO A 99 -12.69 -2.21 5.36
N CYS A 100 -11.97 -1.31 6.00
CA CYS A 100 -10.57 -1.06 5.71
C CYS A 100 -9.71 -2.25 6.12
N CYS A 101 -10.02 -2.88 7.25
CA CYS A 101 -9.34 -4.08 7.72
C CYS A 101 -9.56 -5.25 6.75
N VAL A 102 -10.78 -5.44 6.27
CA VAL A 102 -11.12 -6.47 5.28
C VAL A 102 -10.31 -6.30 4.01
N LYS A 103 -10.26 -5.07 3.48
CA LYS A 103 -9.50 -4.75 2.26
C LYS A 103 -8.00 -4.93 2.47
N ALA A 104 -7.49 -4.53 3.63
CA ALA A 104 -6.07 -4.69 3.95
C ALA A 104 -5.68 -6.18 4.02
N ARG A 105 -6.50 -7.02 4.65
CA ARG A 105 -6.28 -8.47 4.68
C ARG A 105 -6.31 -9.09 3.29
N GLN A 106 -7.21 -8.62 2.44
CA GLN A 106 -7.27 -9.07 1.06
C GLN A 106 -5.99 -8.71 0.31
N GLY A 107 -5.51 -7.47 0.44
CA GLY A 107 -4.25 -7.04 -0.17
C GLY A 107 -3.05 -7.88 0.30
N ILE A 108 -3.00 -8.21 1.58
CA ILE A 108 -1.96 -9.09 2.13
C ILE A 108 -2.02 -10.49 1.49
N ARG A 109 -3.21 -11.07 1.39
CA ARG A 109 -3.38 -12.38 0.75
C ARG A 109 -2.92 -12.38 -0.70
N GLU A 110 -3.25 -11.33 -1.45
CA GLU A 110 -2.83 -11.19 -2.84
C GLU A 110 -1.30 -11.10 -2.97
N LEU A 111 -0.65 -10.35 -2.08
CA LEU A 111 0.80 -10.23 -2.08
C LEU A 111 1.50 -11.53 -1.69
N THR A 112 1.01 -12.21 -0.66
CA THR A 112 1.62 -13.47 -0.20
C THR A 112 1.43 -14.59 -1.21
N ALA A 113 0.29 -14.66 -1.90
CA ALA A 113 0.05 -15.64 -2.94
C ALA A 113 1.07 -15.53 -4.09
N VAL A 114 1.45 -14.31 -4.46
CA VAL A 114 2.47 -14.09 -5.49
C VAL A 114 3.84 -14.62 -5.05
N PHE A 115 4.21 -14.41 -3.80
CA PHE A 115 5.47 -14.93 -3.27
C PHE A 115 5.48 -16.46 -3.21
N GLU A 116 4.40 -17.07 -2.80
CA GLU A 116 4.29 -18.52 -2.73
C GLU A 116 4.40 -19.17 -4.11
N THR A 117 3.73 -18.63 -5.11
CA THR A 117 3.79 -19.18 -6.47
C THR A 117 5.17 -19.02 -7.10
N ALA A 118 5.94 -18.03 -6.69
CA ALA A 118 7.28 -17.81 -7.23
C ALA A 118 8.30 -18.81 -6.67
N THR A 119 8.06 -19.38 -5.49
CA THR A 119 9.02 -20.28 -4.84
C THR A 119 8.69 -21.76 -4.98
N LEU A 120 7.44 -22.13 -5.09
CA LEU A 120 7.00 -23.53 -5.10
C LEU A 120 7.53 -24.39 -6.25
N PRO A 121 7.56 -23.94 -7.51
CA PRO A 121 7.92 -24.84 -8.61
C PRO A 121 9.33 -25.40 -8.54
N ARG A 122 10.26 -24.69 -7.97
CA ARG A 122 11.62 -25.14 -7.89
C ARG A 122 11.83 -26.21 -6.85
N GLN A 123 11.09 -26.15 -5.77
CA GLN A 123 11.20 -27.12 -4.69
C GLN A 123 10.65 -28.49 -5.09
N THR A 124 9.55 -28.51 -5.82
CA THR A 124 8.96 -29.75 -6.25
C THR A 124 9.83 -30.50 -7.26
N LEU A 125 10.52 -29.80 -8.13
CA LEU A 125 11.41 -30.44 -9.07
C LEU A 125 12.62 -31.04 -8.42
N ALA A 126 13.14 -30.43 -7.37
CA ALA A 126 14.27 -30.97 -6.66
C ALA A 126 13.90 -32.23 -5.88
N ASP A 127 12.69 -32.29 -5.37
CA ASP A 127 12.24 -33.46 -4.62
C ASP A 127 11.99 -34.67 -5.50
N GLU A 128 11.66 -34.47 -6.75
CA GLU A 128 11.41 -35.56 -7.65
C GLU A 128 12.64 -36.27 -8.14
N GLU A 129 13.80 -35.67 -7.96
CA GLU A 129 14.98 -36.25 -8.49
C GLU A 129 15.73 -37.09 -7.56
N ILE A 130 15.26 -37.41 -6.44
CA ILE A 130 16.00 -38.26 -5.56
C ILE A 130 15.85 -39.65 -6.03
N PRO A 131 16.87 -40.16 -6.59
CA PRO A 131 16.79 -41.47 -7.09
C PRO A 131 16.95 -42.38 -5.96
N GLN A 132 16.39 -43.40 -6.08
CA GLN A 132 16.46 -44.22 -5.18
C GLN A 132 17.41 -45.16 -5.43
N ASP A 133 18.17 -45.44 -5.19
CA ASP A 133 19.11 -46.26 -5.42
C ASP A 133 19.01 -47.40 -4.98
N ASP A 134 18.72 -47.98 -5.14
CA ASP A 134 18.55 -49.05 -4.82
C ASP A 134 19.47 -49.90 -4.67
N ASN A 135 20.02 -50.04 -4.86
CA ASN A 135 20.90 -50.82 -4.76
C ASN A 135 21.00 -51.73 -4.00
N GLY A 136 20.62 -51.59 -3.57
CA GLY A 136 20.72 -52.42 -2.82
C GLY A 136 21.02 -53.65 -3.00
N GLY A 137 20.55 -54.03 -3.26
CA GLY A 137 20.67 -55.19 -3.37
C GLY A 137 21.72 -55.90 -3.31
N VAL A 138 22.06 -55.84 -3.42
CA VAL A 138 22.93 -56.40 -3.54
C VAL A 138 23.53 -57.17 -2.88
N ALA A 139 23.48 -57.19 -2.43
CA ALA A 139 24.03 -57.80 -1.87
C ALA A 139 24.20 -58.88 -1.72
N ASN A 140 24.21 -59.25 -1.63
CA ASN A 140 24.32 -60.14 -1.38
C ASN A 140 24.75 -61.13 -1.50
N ASN A 141 24.81 -61.35 -1.66
CA ASN A 141 25.05 -62.21 -1.88
C ASN A 141 25.88 -62.99 -1.58
N VAL A 142 26.12 -63.14 -1.36
CA VAL A 142 26.90 -63.70 -1.12
C VAL A 142 27.03 -64.75 -0.67
N ALA A 143 26.76 -64.94 -0.53
CA ALA A 143 26.72 -65.86 -0.19
C ALA A 143 27.43 -66.87 -0.22
N GLY A 144 27.76 -66.93 -0.30
CA GLY A 144 28.53 -67.95 -0.45
C GLY A 144 28.64 -69.15 0.03
#